data_f1166ca3a37d23ca25e685e5a71a492d
#
_entry.id   f1166ca3a37d23ca25e685e5a71a492d
#
_cell.length_a   1.000
_cell.length_b   1.000
_cell.length_c   1.000
_cell.angle_alpha   90.00
_cell.angle_beta   90.00
_cell.angle_gamma   90.00
#
_symmetry.space_group_name_H-M   'P 1'
#
loop_
_entity.id
_entity.type
_entity.pdbx_description
1 polymer ?
#
loop_
_entity_poly.entity_id
_entity_poly.type
_entity_poly.pdbx_seq_one_letter_code
_entity_poly.pdbx_strand_id
1 'polypeptide(L)'
;MDQQLLDTLRVIALPMKTNFRGISVREVALIKGECGWAEFSPFLEYDDAEAAPWLASAIEAATTPRPKLYRTSVAINGTIPALNAPDDLKRVVDSYPGANTFKVKVGINLAEDLARVKFIRDLRPQAKIRIDVNGLWSVDQAETFLTAVGEIEYVEQPCATVAELRELKSRTSVKIVGDEILRKAADPFAIALTGAIDYLMLKVQPLGGIKRAHALAEHHNLPVVVSSALESAVGIHYGLTLAASFEEVNFDCGLGTGSLLAADVAQLPIVDGKIEITEFEPQLTELDVASDRFEWWKNRIMRTAELLQ
;
A
#
# COMPACT_ATOMS: atom_id res chain seq x y z
N MET A 1 -13.73 -21.47 3.01
CA MET A 1 -13.17 -21.16 1.66
C MET A 1 -13.88 -22.04 0.65
N ASP A 2 -14.38 -21.46 -0.45
CA ASP A 2 -14.99 -22.23 -1.54
C ASP A 2 -13.92 -23.09 -2.22
N GLN A 3 -14.22 -24.38 -2.46
CA GLN A 3 -13.31 -25.32 -3.13
C GLN A 3 -12.99 -24.88 -4.55
N GLN A 4 -13.96 -24.29 -5.27
CA GLN A 4 -13.77 -23.80 -6.62
C GLN A 4 -12.70 -22.71 -6.70
N LEU A 5 -12.63 -21.81 -5.71
CA LEU A 5 -11.57 -20.79 -5.64
C LEU A 5 -10.21 -21.43 -5.34
N LEU A 6 -10.15 -22.42 -4.44
CA LEU A 6 -8.92 -23.14 -4.12
C LEU A 6 -8.36 -23.93 -5.31
N ASP A 7 -9.21 -24.47 -6.17
CA ASP A 7 -8.79 -25.22 -7.35
C ASP A 7 -8.09 -24.33 -8.40
N THR A 8 -8.28 -23.01 -8.33
CA THR A 8 -7.61 -22.03 -9.19
C THR A 8 -6.33 -21.46 -8.62
N LEU A 9 -5.98 -21.83 -7.37
CA LEU A 9 -4.86 -21.25 -6.64
C LEU A 9 -3.53 -21.34 -7.42
N ARG A 10 -2.86 -20.22 -7.53
CA ARG A 10 -1.47 -20.10 -7.99
C ARG A 10 -0.67 -19.32 -6.95
N VAL A 11 0.53 -19.74 -6.67
CA VAL A 11 1.43 -19.04 -5.74
C VAL A 11 2.70 -18.67 -6.48
N ILE A 12 3.03 -17.39 -6.44
CA ILE A 12 4.04 -16.78 -7.30
C ILE A 12 5.07 -16.05 -6.44
N ALA A 13 6.33 -16.10 -6.86
CA ALA A 13 7.45 -15.41 -6.25
C ALA A 13 7.95 -14.29 -7.17
N LEU A 14 7.69 -13.04 -6.80
CA LEU A 14 8.04 -11.85 -7.56
C LEU A 14 9.38 -11.29 -7.08
N PRO A 15 10.44 -11.31 -7.90
CA PRO A 15 11.73 -10.73 -7.52
C PRO A 15 11.66 -9.21 -7.44
N MET A 16 12.36 -8.62 -6.49
CA MET A 16 12.45 -7.18 -6.31
C MET A 16 13.67 -6.59 -7.05
N LYS A 17 13.53 -5.41 -7.64
CA LYS A 17 14.67 -4.61 -8.17
C LYS A 17 15.55 -4.04 -7.05
N THR A 18 14.94 -3.79 -5.92
CA THR A 18 15.56 -3.15 -4.76
C THR A 18 14.91 -3.73 -3.51
N ASN A 19 15.71 -3.97 -2.45
CA ASN A 19 15.16 -4.38 -1.17
C ASN A 19 14.18 -3.31 -0.67
N PHE A 20 12.99 -3.72 -0.35
CA PHE A 20 11.95 -2.86 0.20
C PHE A 20 11.35 -3.54 1.42
N ARG A 21 11.39 -2.90 2.59
CA ARG A 21 10.90 -3.45 3.84
C ARG A 21 11.59 -4.78 4.24
N GLY A 22 12.86 -4.96 3.88
CA GLY A 22 13.58 -6.21 4.10
C GLY A 22 13.25 -7.34 3.12
N ILE A 23 12.37 -7.10 2.14
CA ILE A 23 11.90 -8.10 1.18
C ILE A 23 12.74 -8.00 -0.11
N SER A 24 13.30 -9.13 -0.55
CA SER A 24 13.99 -9.30 -1.83
C SER A 24 13.16 -10.11 -2.83
N VAL A 25 12.21 -10.90 -2.35
CA VAL A 25 11.24 -11.67 -3.14
C VAL A 25 9.87 -11.50 -2.49
N ARG A 26 8.87 -11.08 -3.25
CA ARG A 26 7.47 -10.94 -2.81
C ARG A 26 6.67 -12.14 -3.25
N GLU A 27 6.25 -12.99 -2.32
CA GLU A 27 5.33 -14.08 -2.62
C GLU A 27 3.88 -13.58 -2.55
N VAL A 28 3.07 -14.01 -3.51
CA VAL A 28 1.64 -13.71 -3.60
C VAL A 28 0.86 -14.97 -3.98
N ALA A 29 -0.32 -15.13 -3.41
CA ALA A 29 -1.27 -16.16 -3.79
C ALA A 29 -2.39 -15.54 -4.62
N LEU A 30 -2.63 -16.09 -5.82
CA LEU A 30 -3.68 -15.65 -6.73
C LEU A 30 -4.77 -16.71 -6.80
N ILE A 31 -6.02 -16.28 -6.80
CA ILE A 31 -7.21 -17.12 -6.99
C ILE A 31 -8.07 -16.50 -8.10
N LYS A 32 -8.83 -17.32 -8.82
CA LYS A 32 -9.75 -16.85 -9.87
C LYS A 32 -11.18 -17.27 -9.55
N GLY A 33 -12.08 -16.30 -9.47
CA GLY A 33 -13.52 -16.52 -9.37
C GLY A 33 -14.27 -16.03 -10.59
N GLU A 34 -15.58 -15.96 -10.50
CA GLU A 34 -16.46 -15.51 -11.59
C GLU A 34 -16.25 -14.04 -11.96
N CYS A 35 -15.77 -13.22 -11.01
CA CYS A 35 -15.48 -11.79 -11.22
C CYS A 35 -14.03 -11.49 -11.62
N GLY A 36 -13.18 -12.52 -11.77
CA GLY A 36 -11.81 -12.40 -12.25
C GLY A 36 -10.77 -12.88 -11.24
N TRP A 37 -9.51 -12.50 -11.53
CA TRP A 37 -8.37 -12.80 -10.67
C TRP A 37 -8.34 -11.89 -9.44
N ALA A 38 -7.95 -12.47 -8.32
CA ALA A 38 -7.81 -11.79 -7.04
C ALA A 38 -6.51 -12.21 -6.34
N GLU A 39 -6.01 -11.37 -5.46
CA GLU A 39 -4.74 -11.59 -4.77
C GLU A 39 -4.94 -11.67 -3.26
N PHE A 40 -4.34 -12.70 -2.65
CA PHE A 40 -4.12 -12.85 -1.22
C PHE A 40 -2.62 -12.81 -0.95
N SER A 41 -2.12 -11.71 -0.41
CA SER A 41 -0.69 -11.53 -0.23
C SER A 41 -0.28 -10.84 1.07
N PRO A 42 -0.78 -11.30 2.24
CA PRO A 42 -0.30 -10.78 3.52
C PRO A 42 1.21 -11.04 3.66
N PHE A 43 1.91 -10.14 4.34
CA PHE A 43 3.34 -10.34 4.60
C PHE A 43 3.57 -11.63 5.39
N LEU A 44 4.75 -12.23 5.21
CA LEU A 44 5.04 -13.56 5.77
C LEU A 44 5.11 -13.55 7.30
N GLU A 45 5.46 -12.41 7.89
CA GLU A 45 5.53 -12.20 9.34
C GLU A 45 4.15 -12.00 10.01
N TYR A 46 3.09 -11.78 9.23
CA TYR A 46 1.74 -11.61 9.76
C TYR A 46 1.13 -12.96 10.13
N ASP A 47 0.47 -13.04 11.27
CA ASP A 47 -0.29 -14.22 11.66
C ASP A 47 -1.59 -14.38 10.85
N ASP A 48 -2.31 -15.46 11.09
CA ASP A 48 -3.54 -15.76 10.36
C ASP A 48 -4.67 -14.75 10.69
N ALA A 49 -4.68 -14.16 11.88
CA ALA A 49 -5.67 -13.14 12.26
C ALA A 49 -5.41 -11.82 11.54
N GLU A 50 -4.15 -11.37 11.46
CA GLU A 50 -3.77 -10.18 10.69
C GLU A 50 -3.96 -10.41 9.18
N ALA A 51 -3.86 -11.67 8.72
CA ALA A 51 -4.08 -12.05 7.32
C ALA A 51 -5.57 -12.18 6.94
N ALA A 52 -6.49 -12.35 7.89
CA ALA A 52 -7.90 -12.60 7.62
C ALA A 52 -8.58 -11.51 6.77
N PRO A 53 -8.39 -10.20 7.03
CA PRO A 53 -8.92 -9.15 6.15
C PRO A 53 -8.41 -9.24 4.71
N TRP A 54 -7.15 -9.64 4.50
CA TRP A 54 -6.57 -9.81 3.17
C TRP A 54 -7.28 -10.92 2.40
N LEU A 55 -7.62 -12.02 3.06
CA LEU A 55 -8.37 -13.10 2.43
C LEU A 55 -9.81 -12.66 2.14
N ALA A 56 -10.46 -11.93 3.03
CA ALA A 56 -11.77 -11.35 2.78
C ALA A 56 -11.77 -10.46 1.54
N SER A 57 -10.73 -9.63 1.37
CA SER A 57 -10.53 -8.80 0.19
C SER A 57 -10.35 -9.63 -1.08
N ALA A 58 -9.56 -10.70 -1.03
CA ALA A 58 -9.35 -11.58 -2.17
C ALA A 58 -10.66 -12.29 -2.59
N ILE A 59 -11.44 -12.77 -1.62
CA ILE A 59 -12.74 -13.39 -1.88
C ILE A 59 -13.70 -12.36 -2.49
N GLU A 60 -13.78 -11.15 -1.93
CA GLU A 60 -14.61 -10.07 -2.49
C GLU A 60 -14.22 -9.79 -3.95
N ALA A 61 -12.93 -9.61 -4.23
CA ALA A 61 -12.44 -9.33 -5.58
C ALA A 61 -12.76 -10.45 -6.59
N ALA A 62 -12.68 -11.71 -6.15
CA ALA A 62 -12.97 -12.88 -6.99
C ALA A 62 -14.46 -13.11 -7.26
N THR A 63 -15.34 -12.71 -6.33
CA THR A 63 -16.76 -13.16 -6.34
C THR A 63 -17.77 -12.01 -6.40
N THR A 64 -17.35 -10.77 -6.21
CA THR A 64 -18.25 -9.62 -6.19
C THR A 64 -18.02 -8.74 -7.42
N PRO A 65 -19.06 -8.36 -8.16
CA PRO A 65 -18.95 -7.42 -9.27
C PRO A 65 -18.30 -6.10 -8.85
N ARG A 66 -17.48 -5.55 -9.73
CA ARG A 66 -16.79 -4.28 -9.46
C ARG A 66 -17.79 -3.15 -9.25
N PRO A 67 -17.46 -2.20 -8.36
CA PRO A 67 -18.28 -1.01 -8.17
C PRO A 67 -18.24 -0.11 -9.42
N LYS A 68 -19.12 0.89 -9.46
CA LYS A 68 -19.04 1.97 -10.43
C LYS A 68 -17.69 2.68 -10.32
N LEU A 69 -17.04 2.89 -11.44
CA LEU A 69 -15.81 3.68 -11.53
C LEU A 69 -16.13 5.10 -12.04
N TYR A 70 -15.53 6.10 -11.40
CA TYR A 70 -15.68 7.50 -11.77
C TYR A 70 -14.54 8.01 -12.66
N ARG A 71 -13.50 7.19 -12.88
CA ARG A 71 -12.33 7.46 -13.73
C ARG A 71 -11.75 6.21 -14.33
N THR A 72 -11.04 6.34 -15.44
CA THR A 72 -10.38 5.24 -16.15
C THR A 72 -8.89 5.15 -15.86
N SER A 73 -8.31 6.15 -15.19
CA SER A 73 -6.91 6.17 -14.76
C SER A 73 -6.78 6.82 -13.39
N VAL A 74 -5.72 6.47 -12.68
CA VAL A 74 -5.42 6.96 -11.32
C VAL A 74 -4.04 7.58 -11.30
N ALA A 75 -3.93 8.82 -10.80
CA ALA A 75 -2.65 9.46 -10.54
C ALA A 75 -1.94 8.77 -9.37
N ILE A 76 -0.62 8.51 -9.53
CA ILE A 76 0.15 7.78 -8.53
C ILE A 76 1.33 8.58 -8.00
N ASN A 77 1.73 8.32 -6.77
CA ASN A 77 3.01 8.77 -6.27
C ASN A 77 4.12 7.74 -6.51
N GLY A 78 5.34 8.23 -6.71
CA GLY A 78 6.54 7.40 -6.61
C GLY A 78 6.79 7.00 -5.16
N THR A 79 7.23 5.77 -4.93
CA THR A 79 7.62 5.26 -3.59
C THR A 79 9.13 5.10 -3.55
N ILE A 80 9.77 5.83 -2.64
CA ILE A 80 11.23 5.85 -2.49
C ILE A 80 11.61 5.03 -1.26
N PRO A 81 12.26 3.87 -1.45
CA PRO A 81 12.81 3.06 -0.36
C PRO A 81 13.86 3.81 0.46
N ALA A 82 14.23 3.27 1.62
CA ALA A 82 15.29 3.81 2.49
C ALA A 82 16.70 3.54 1.90
N LEU A 83 16.98 4.14 0.74
CA LEU A 83 18.25 4.08 0.03
C LEU A 83 19.06 5.35 0.30
N ASN A 84 20.39 5.24 0.27
CA ASN A 84 21.29 6.38 0.51
C ASN A 84 22.19 6.68 -0.70
N ALA A 85 22.42 5.72 -1.60
CA ALA A 85 23.23 5.95 -2.78
C ALA A 85 22.47 6.83 -3.81
N PRO A 86 23.05 7.95 -4.27
CA PRO A 86 22.41 8.88 -5.20
C PRO A 86 21.94 8.22 -6.51
N ASP A 87 22.75 7.30 -7.07
CA ASP A 87 22.41 6.63 -8.33
C ASP A 87 21.22 5.67 -8.16
N ASP A 88 21.10 5.00 -7.02
CA ASP A 88 19.95 4.14 -6.71
C ASP A 88 18.68 4.98 -6.50
N LEU A 89 18.79 6.08 -5.78
CA LEU A 89 17.68 7.02 -5.59
C LEU A 89 17.20 7.57 -6.93
N LYS A 90 18.14 8.01 -7.78
CA LYS A 90 17.82 8.51 -9.12
C LYS A 90 17.12 7.45 -9.96
N ARG A 91 17.62 6.22 -9.98
CA ARG A 91 17.02 5.09 -10.72
C ARG A 91 15.59 4.82 -10.27
N VAL A 92 15.34 4.84 -8.95
CA VAL A 92 13.98 4.66 -8.42
C VAL A 92 13.07 5.82 -8.81
N VAL A 93 13.52 7.07 -8.70
CA VAL A 93 12.73 8.24 -9.13
C VAL A 93 12.38 8.17 -10.62
N ASP A 94 13.35 7.79 -11.46
CA ASP A 94 13.15 7.68 -12.91
C ASP A 94 12.24 6.52 -13.33
N SER A 95 11.97 5.55 -12.42
CA SER A 95 10.98 4.49 -12.65
C SER A 95 9.52 4.94 -12.51
N TYR A 96 9.28 6.21 -12.21
CA TYR A 96 7.95 6.83 -12.09
C TYR A 96 7.79 7.99 -13.08
N PRO A 97 7.71 7.72 -14.39
CA PRO A 97 7.64 8.76 -15.42
C PRO A 97 6.39 9.63 -15.23
N GLY A 98 6.61 10.96 -15.19
CA GLY A 98 5.54 11.95 -15.02
C GLY A 98 4.94 12.06 -13.62
N ALA A 99 5.41 11.28 -12.62
CA ALA A 99 4.94 11.43 -11.25
C ALA A 99 5.37 12.77 -10.65
N ASN A 100 4.42 13.47 -10.03
CA ASN A 100 4.61 14.77 -9.38
C ASN A 100 4.57 14.71 -7.85
N THR A 101 4.50 13.52 -7.29
CA THR A 101 4.48 13.28 -5.85
C THR A 101 5.40 12.09 -5.53
N PHE A 102 6.23 12.23 -4.50
CA PHE A 102 7.12 11.16 -4.04
C PHE A 102 6.96 10.92 -2.54
N LYS A 103 6.70 9.66 -2.18
CA LYS A 103 6.62 9.20 -0.78
C LYS A 103 7.96 8.58 -0.40
N VAL A 104 8.65 9.19 0.55
CA VAL A 104 10.01 8.83 0.97
C VAL A 104 9.94 8.05 2.29
N LYS A 105 10.52 6.85 2.30
CA LYS A 105 10.68 6.04 3.52
C LYS A 105 11.77 6.62 4.39
N VAL A 106 11.44 6.84 5.68
CA VAL A 106 12.32 7.40 6.71
C VAL A 106 12.10 6.65 8.04
N GLY A 107 12.83 7.02 9.09
CA GLY A 107 12.57 6.55 10.45
C GLY A 107 13.75 5.90 11.14
N ILE A 108 14.89 5.71 10.46
CA ILE A 108 16.06 4.99 11.01
C ILE A 108 17.16 5.95 11.46
N ASN A 109 17.53 6.90 10.59
CA ASN A 109 18.63 7.83 10.84
C ASN A 109 18.25 9.24 10.39
N LEU A 110 18.12 10.17 11.31
CA LEU A 110 17.68 11.54 11.05
C LEU A 110 18.49 12.22 9.93
N ALA A 111 19.82 12.15 9.97
CA ALA A 111 20.67 12.84 9.01
C ALA A 111 20.56 12.23 7.61
N GLU A 112 20.55 10.90 7.50
CA GLU A 112 20.39 10.19 6.23
C GLU A 112 18.99 10.41 5.64
N ASP A 113 17.96 10.38 6.49
CA ASP A 113 16.58 10.58 6.08
C ASP A 113 16.36 12.02 5.54
N LEU A 114 16.90 13.03 6.22
CA LEU A 114 16.88 14.42 5.74
C LEU A 114 17.66 14.59 4.44
N ALA A 115 18.84 13.96 4.32
CA ALA A 115 19.64 14.00 3.10
C ALA A 115 18.91 13.34 1.92
N ARG A 116 18.22 12.22 2.16
CA ARG A 116 17.40 11.53 1.15
C ARG A 116 16.26 12.42 0.67
N VAL A 117 15.50 13.02 1.57
CA VAL A 117 14.41 13.95 1.23
C VAL A 117 14.94 15.14 0.43
N LYS A 118 16.06 15.73 0.88
CA LYS A 118 16.70 16.82 0.15
C LYS A 118 17.10 16.41 -1.26
N PHE A 119 17.72 15.24 -1.43
CA PHE A 119 18.12 14.74 -2.74
C PHE A 119 16.93 14.60 -3.68
N ILE A 120 15.80 14.03 -3.23
CA ILE A 120 14.59 13.90 -4.04
C ILE A 120 14.03 15.28 -4.43
N ARG A 121 14.02 16.21 -3.49
CA ARG A 121 13.56 17.58 -3.72
C ARG A 121 14.45 18.31 -4.74
N ASP A 122 15.76 18.16 -4.65
CA ASP A 122 16.71 18.75 -5.61
C ASP A 122 16.53 18.14 -7.01
N LEU A 123 16.28 16.83 -7.09
CA LEU A 123 16.06 16.11 -8.35
C LEU A 123 14.70 16.43 -9.00
N ARG A 124 13.67 16.73 -8.20
CA ARG A 124 12.30 17.04 -8.63
C ARG A 124 11.75 18.25 -7.86
N PRO A 125 12.22 19.49 -8.17
CA PRO A 125 11.90 20.68 -7.35
C PRO A 125 10.42 21.05 -7.27
N GLN A 126 9.62 20.62 -8.25
CA GLN A 126 8.18 20.90 -8.30
C GLN A 126 7.32 19.76 -7.69
N ALA A 127 7.96 18.66 -7.31
CA ALA A 127 7.23 17.52 -6.78
C ALA A 127 6.82 17.74 -5.33
N LYS A 128 5.62 17.26 -4.98
CA LYS A 128 5.17 17.13 -3.60
C LYS A 128 5.94 16.01 -2.91
N ILE A 129 6.35 16.25 -1.69
CA ILE A 129 7.03 15.25 -0.87
C ILE A 129 6.10 14.76 0.23
N ARG A 130 6.07 13.46 0.41
CA ARG A 130 5.39 12.75 1.50
C ARG A 130 6.42 11.94 2.28
N ILE A 131 6.21 11.81 3.57
CA ILE A 131 7.10 11.08 4.46
C ILE A 131 6.35 9.88 5.01
N ASP A 132 6.97 8.70 5.00
CA ASP A 132 6.38 7.47 5.55
C ASP A 132 7.34 6.85 6.58
N VAL A 133 6.89 6.80 7.82
CA VAL A 133 7.69 6.44 9.02
C VAL A 133 7.35 5.06 9.54
N ASN A 134 6.17 4.51 9.21
CA ASN A 134 5.66 3.23 9.74
C ASN A 134 5.60 3.15 11.28
N GLY A 135 5.32 4.27 11.95
CA GLY A 135 5.13 4.31 13.41
C GLY A 135 6.42 4.22 14.24
N LEU A 136 7.58 4.46 13.63
CA LEU A 136 8.87 4.24 14.28
C LEU A 136 9.33 5.35 15.22
N TRP A 137 8.75 6.54 15.13
CA TRP A 137 9.20 7.68 15.93
C TRP A 137 8.42 7.87 17.23
N SER A 138 9.11 8.35 18.24
CA SER A 138 8.47 9.06 19.35
C SER A 138 7.97 10.44 18.89
N VAL A 139 7.12 11.07 19.69
CA VAL A 139 6.60 12.41 19.40
C VAL A 139 7.74 13.42 19.22
N ASP A 140 8.75 13.38 20.09
CA ASP A 140 9.90 14.32 20.05
C ASP A 140 10.78 14.09 18.80
N GLN A 141 10.97 12.84 18.38
CA GLN A 141 11.68 12.51 17.13
C GLN A 141 10.91 13.01 15.91
N ALA A 142 9.59 12.80 15.89
CA ALA A 142 8.71 13.28 14.83
C ALA A 142 8.76 14.82 14.73
N GLU A 143 8.61 15.54 15.85
CA GLU A 143 8.67 17.00 15.90
C GLU A 143 10.03 17.52 15.40
N THR A 144 11.13 16.90 15.84
CA THR A 144 12.49 17.24 15.40
C THR A 144 12.66 17.11 13.89
N PHE A 145 12.23 15.97 13.32
CA PHE A 145 12.31 15.73 11.87
C PHE A 145 11.41 16.70 11.09
N LEU A 146 10.17 16.87 11.51
CA LEU A 146 9.19 17.71 10.83
C LEU A 146 9.58 19.19 10.84
N THR A 147 10.29 19.64 11.88
CA THR A 147 10.86 21.00 11.95
C THR A 147 12.01 21.18 10.95
N ALA A 148 12.83 20.14 10.75
CA ALA A 148 14.03 20.20 9.91
C ALA A 148 13.78 19.93 8.43
N VAL A 149 12.75 19.12 8.10
CA VAL A 149 12.54 18.60 6.73
C VAL A 149 12.04 19.66 5.73
N GLY A 150 11.47 20.77 6.21
CA GLY A 150 10.82 21.79 5.39
C GLY A 150 9.42 21.39 4.95
N GLU A 151 8.93 21.98 3.85
CA GLU A 151 7.57 21.77 3.36
C GLU A 151 7.37 20.34 2.86
N ILE A 152 6.32 19.67 3.32
CA ILE A 152 5.85 18.36 2.87
C ILE A 152 4.33 18.34 2.78
N GLU A 153 3.76 17.49 1.92
CA GLU A 153 2.31 17.37 1.76
C GLU A 153 1.68 16.72 3.00
N TYR A 154 2.30 15.65 3.53
CA TYR A 154 1.92 15.01 4.78
C TYR A 154 3.01 14.06 5.31
N VAL A 155 2.86 13.66 6.58
CA VAL A 155 3.59 12.54 7.18
C VAL A 155 2.65 11.36 7.44
N GLU A 156 3.01 10.16 6.96
CA GLU A 156 2.26 8.92 7.15
C GLU A 156 2.78 8.18 8.37
N GLN A 157 1.88 7.87 9.29
CA GLN A 157 2.10 7.13 10.54
C GLN A 157 3.42 7.49 11.23
N PRO A 158 3.61 8.73 11.69
CA PRO A 158 4.86 9.11 12.35
C PRO A 158 5.09 8.37 13.67
N CYS A 159 4.05 8.17 14.47
CA CYS A 159 4.09 7.53 15.78
C CYS A 159 3.21 6.27 15.82
N ALA A 160 3.44 5.39 16.78
CA ALA A 160 2.79 4.07 16.85
C ALA A 160 1.34 4.12 17.30
N THR A 161 0.98 5.04 18.21
CA THR A 161 -0.32 5.06 18.88
C THR A 161 -1.15 6.30 18.55
N VAL A 162 -2.48 6.17 18.65
CA VAL A 162 -3.41 7.31 18.47
C VAL A 162 -3.14 8.43 19.48
N ALA A 163 -2.72 8.10 20.68
CA ALA A 163 -2.39 9.09 21.72
C ALA A 163 -1.17 9.94 21.32
N GLU A 164 -0.10 9.29 20.84
CA GLU A 164 1.10 9.97 20.34
C GLU A 164 0.81 10.81 19.09
N LEU A 165 -0.01 10.29 18.16
CA LEU A 165 -0.43 11.06 16.98
C LEU A 165 -1.21 12.31 17.36
N ARG A 166 -2.09 12.21 18.35
CA ARG A 166 -2.85 13.36 18.86
C ARG A 166 -1.94 14.38 19.56
N GLU A 167 -0.97 13.91 20.31
CA GLU A 167 0.04 14.78 20.93
C GLU A 167 0.88 15.48 19.87
N LEU A 168 1.42 14.74 18.89
CA LEU A 168 2.18 15.31 17.77
C LEU A 168 1.35 16.35 17.00
N LYS A 169 0.07 16.04 16.75
CA LYS A 169 -0.86 16.95 16.07
C LYS A 169 -1.00 18.30 16.77
N SER A 170 -0.85 18.36 18.10
CA SER A 170 -0.85 19.61 18.86
C SER A 170 0.45 20.41 18.74
N ARG A 171 1.55 19.78 18.27
CA ARG A 171 2.88 20.37 18.17
C ARG A 171 3.29 20.73 16.73
N THR A 172 2.57 20.25 15.72
CA THR A 172 2.89 20.49 14.30
C THR A 172 1.68 20.92 13.49
N SER A 173 1.92 21.75 12.47
CA SER A 173 0.92 22.08 11.44
C SER A 173 0.92 21.09 10.27
N VAL A 174 1.91 20.20 10.20
CA VAL A 174 2.02 19.19 9.13
C VAL A 174 0.83 18.24 9.22
N LYS A 175 0.28 17.88 8.05
CA LYS A 175 -0.83 16.93 7.97
C LYS A 175 -0.36 15.52 8.29
N ILE A 176 -1.16 14.79 9.06
CA ILE A 176 -0.88 13.42 9.50
C ILE A 176 -1.83 12.45 8.82
N VAL A 177 -1.30 11.38 8.24
CA VAL A 177 -2.06 10.26 7.66
C VAL A 177 -1.94 9.04 8.55
N GLY A 178 -3.06 8.39 8.88
CA GLY A 178 -3.08 7.13 9.61
C GLY A 178 -3.09 5.92 8.66
N ASP A 179 -2.12 5.01 8.80
CA ASP A 179 -2.03 3.73 8.09
C ASP A 179 -2.12 2.56 9.08
N GLU A 180 -1.04 2.30 9.82
CA GLU A 180 -0.94 1.16 10.73
C GLU A 180 -2.02 1.16 11.80
N ILE A 181 -2.37 2.31 12.34
CA ILE A 181 -3.44 2.43 13.35
C ILE A 181 -4.80 1.95 12.86
N LEU A 182 -5.03 1.93 11.54
CA LEU A 182 -6.25 1.40 10.94
C LEU A 182 -6.12 -0.09 10.61
N ARG A 183 -5.15 -0.42 9.76
CA ARG A 183 -5.04 -1.76 9.18
C ARG A 183 -4.56 -2.84 10.14
N LYS A 184 -3.96 -2.45 11.28
CA LYS A 184 -3.54 -3.36 12.36
C LYS A 184 -4.49 -3.37 13.56
N ALA A 185 -5.55 -2.59 13.52
CA ALA A 185 -6.52 -2.56 14.59
C ALA A 185 -7.41 -3.81 14.55
N ALA A 186 -7.73 -4.34 15.72
CA ALA A 186 -8.71 -5.42 15.84
C ALA A 186 -10.08 -4.99 15.31
N ASP A 187 -10.48 -3.75 15.58
CA ASP A 187 -11.65 -3.12 14.98
C ASP A 187 -11.31 -1.69 14.54
N PRO A 188 -11.08 -1.45 13.24
CA PRO A 188 -10.76 -0.13 12.72
C PRO A 188 -11.92 0.87 12.83
N PHE A 189 -13.16 0.44 13.01
CA PHE A 189 -14.30 1.33 13.23
C PHE A 189 -14.33 1.89 14.66
N ALA A 190 -13.82 1.16 15.64
CA ALA A 190 -13.83 1.58 17.05
C ALA A 190 -12.75 2.60 17.41
N ILE A 191 -11.85 2.97 16.48
CA ILE A 191 -10.71 3.85 16.79
C ILE A 191 -11.16 5.30 16.82
N ALA A 192 -10.86 6.01 17.91
CA ALA A 192 -11.15 7.43 18.05
C ALA A 192 -10.08 8.29 17.36
N LEU A 193 -10.22 8.52 16.04
CA LEU A 193 -9.24 9.23 15.21
C LEU A 193 -9.35 10.76 15.27
N THR A 194 -10.42 11.30 15.82
CA THR A 194 -10.64 12.75 15.91
C THR A 194 -9.47 13.45 16.62
N GLY A 195 -8.88 14.45 15.96
CA GLY A 195 -7.76 15.21 16.49
C GLY A 195 -6.41 14.46 16.50
N ALA A 196 -6.35 13.24 15.96
CA ALA A 196 -5.11 12.48 15.85
C ALA A 196 -4.51 12.50 14.42
N ILE A 197 -5.37 12.46 13.42
CA ILE A 197 -4.97 12.44 12.01
C ILE A 197 -5.82 13.40 11.17
N ASP A 198 -5.35 13.72 9.96
CA ASP A 198 -6.07 14.53 8.97
C ASP A 198 -6.64 13.68 7.83
N TYR A 199 -5.97 12.58 7.45
CA TYR A 199 -6.33 11.75 6.31
C TYR A 199 -6.25 10.27 6.66
N LEU A 200 -7.11 9.45 6.01
CA LEU A 200 -7.11 7.99 6.11
C LEU A 200 -6.27 7.38 4.98
N MET A 201 -5.34 6.50 5.31
CA MET A 201 -4.71 5.62 4.33
C MET A 201 -5.58 4.38 4.13
N LEU A 202 -6.04 4.17 2.90
CA LEU A 202 -6.83 2.99 2.55
C LEU A 202 -6.01 2.05 1.66
N LYS A 203 -5.77 0.85 2.16
CA LYS A 203 -5.14 -0.25 1.42
C LYS A 203 -6.16 -1.38 1.32
N VAL A 204 -6.57 -1.71 0.09
CA VAL A 204 -7.73 -2.58 -0.16
C VAL A 204 -7.61 -3.95 0.50
N GLN A 205 -6.46 -4.61 0.40
CA GLN A 205 -6.26 -5.94 0.97
C GLN A 205 -6.26 -5.93 2.51
N PRO A 206 -5.38 -5.16 3.20
CA PRO A 206 -5.35 -5.15 4.67
C PRO A 206 -6.65 -4.71 5.32
N LEU A 207 -7.47 -3.93 4.60
CA LEU A 207 -8.75 -3.44 5.14
C LEU A 207 -9.95 -4.36 4.84
N GLY A 208 -9.76 -5.44 4.07
CA GLY A 208 -10.81 -6.43 3.86
C GLY A 208 -11.71 -6.17 2.65
N GLY A 209 -11.22 -5.44 1.65
CA GLY A 209 -11.92 -5.23 0.38
C GLY A 209 -12.48 -3.82 0.19
N ILE A 210 -13.07 -3.59 -0.98
CA ILE A 210 -13.57 -2.26 -1.41
C ILE A 210 -14.76 -1.82 -0.56
N LYS A 211 -15.71 -2.71 -0.29
CA LYS A 211 -16.90 -2.38 0.52
C LYS A 211 -16.51 -1.90 1.91
N ARG A 212 -15.58 -2.60 2.55
CA ARG A 212 -15.13 -2.25 3.90
C ARG A 212 -14.31 -0.96 3.89
N ALA A 213 -13.50 -0.72 2.87
CA ALA A 213 -12.75 0.52 2.71
C ALA A 213 -13.68 1.74 2.56
N HIS A 214 -14.75 1.64 1.77
CA HIS A 214 -15.78 2.68 1.68
C HIS A 214 -16.49 2.91 3.01
N ALA A 215 -16.90 1.84 3.69
CA ALA A 215 -17.56 1.95 5.00
C ALA A 215 -16.65 2.64 6.05
N LEU A 216 -15.35 2.36 6.04
CA LEU A 216 -14.37 3.04 6.91
C LEU A 216 -14.23 4.54 6.57
N ALA A 217 -14.17 4.87 5.28
CA ALA A 217 -14.11 6.26 4.83
C ALA A 217 -15.36 7.06 5.27
N GLU A 218 -16.54 6.47 5.11
CA GLU A 218 -17.81 7.07 5.53
C GLU A 218 -17.87 7.21 7.06
N HIS A 219 -17.52 6.15 7.81
CA HIS A 219 -17.56 6.13 9.27
C HIS A 219 -16.68 7.20 9.90
N HIS A 220 -15.43 7.32 9.46
CA HIS A 220 -14.50 8.29 10.02
C HIS A 220 -14.66 9.70 9.45
N ASN A 221 -15.32 9.83 8.30
CA ASN A 221 -15.59 11.09 7.60
C ASN A 221 -14.32 11.96 7.44
N LEU A 222 -13.23 11.34 7.01
CA LEU A 222 -11.95 11.99 6.72
C LEU A 222 -11.60 11.81 5.24
N PRO A 223 -10.88 12.77 4.63
CA PRO A 223 -10.36 12.59 3.28
C PRO A 223 -9.46 11.36 3.19
N VAL A 224 -9.51 10.66 2.06
CA VAL A 224 -8.83 9.38 1.86
C VAL A 224 -7.63 9.50 0.93
N VAL A 225 -6.60 8.70 1.22
CA VAL A 225 -5.47 8.43 0.33
C VAL A 225 -5.44 6.92 0.08
N VAL A 226 -5.58 6.50 -1.18
CA VAL A 226 -5.50 5.07 -1.51
C VAL A 226 -4.04 4.68 -1.74
N SER A 227 -3.64 3.54 -1.20
CA SER A 227 -2.27 3.05 -1.31
C SER A 227 -2.24 1.52 -1.44
N SER A 228 -1.04 0.98 -1.53
CA SER A 228 -0.75 -0.44 -1.72
C SER A 228 0.12 -0.99 -0.58
N ALA A 229 0.19 -2.32 -0.53
CA ALA A 229 1.06 -3.07 0.37
C ALA A 229 2.04 -3.96 -0.42
N LEU A 230 2.57 -3.44 -1.54
CA LEU A 230 3.52 -4.15 -2.41
C LEU A 230 2.91 -5.39 -3.08
N GLU A 231 1.74 -5.24 -3.63
CA GLU A 231 1.01 -6.28 -4.37
C GLU A 231 1.58 -6.48 -5.78
N SER A 232 1.23 -7.62 -6.39
CA SER A 232 1.37 -7.83 -7.84
C SER A 232 0.43 -6.92 -8.64
N ALA A 233 0.56 -6.95 -9.97
CA ALA A 233 -0.37 -6.24 -10.86
C ALA A 233 -1.85 -6.55 -10.57
N VAL A 234 -2.18 -7.76 -10.11
CA VAL A 234 -3.56 -8.16 -9.75
C VAL A 234 -4.04 -7.37 -8.53
N GLY A 235 -3.26 -7.32 -7.45
CA GLY A 235 -3.63 -6.58 -6.25
C GLY A 235 -3.59 -5.06 -6.47
N ILE A 236 -2.60 -4.55 -7.22
CA ILE A 236 -2.54 -3.13 -7.62
C ILE A 236 -3.79 -2.75 -8.42
N HIS A 237 -4.21 -3.59 -9.38
CA HIS A 237 -5.43 -3.32 -10.16
C HIS A 237 -6.68 -3.23 -9.27
N TYR A 238 -6.77 -4.04 -8.22
CA TYR A 238 -7.87 -3.94 -7.25
C TYR A 238 -7.76 -2.66 -6.39
N GLY A 239 -6.54 -2.23 -6.06
CA GLY A 239 -6.29 -0.92 -5.44
C GLY A 239 -6.66 0.27 -6.35
N LEU A 240 -6.37 0.18 -7.65
CA LEU A 240 -6.80 1.17 -8.65
C LEU A 240 -8.32 1.21 -8.77
N THR A 241 -8.99 0.04 -8.71
CA THR A 241 -10.45 -0.07 -8.68
C THR A 241 -11.03 0.63 -7.45
N LEU A 242 -10.44 0.43 -6.26
CA LEU A 242 -10.83 1.17 -5.05
C LEU A 242 -10.68 2.68 -5.24
N ALA A 243 -9.53 3.15 -5.71
CA ALA A 243 -9.30 4.58 -5.93
C ALA A 243 -10.30 5.18 -6.94
N ALA A 244 -10.60 4.46 -8.01
CA ALA A 244 -11.53 4.91 -9.03
C ALA A 244 -13.00 4.84 -8.62
N SER A 245 -13.33 4.07 -7.59
CA SER A 245 -14.69 3.94 -7.07
C SER A 245 -15.13 5.08 -6.12
N PHE A 246 -14.18 5.93 -5.69
CA PHE A 246 -14.50 7.19 -5.02
C PHE A 246 -14.83 8.27 -6.06
N GLU A 247 -15.86 9.06 -5.80
CA GLU A 247 -16.26 10.18 -6.67
C GLU A 247 -15.15 11.24 -6.71
N GLU A 248 -14.57 11.55 -5.55
CA GLU A 248 -13.43 12.47 -5.42
C GLU A 248 -12.18 11.75 -4.90
N VAL A 249 -11.06 11.97 -5.56
CA VAL A 249 -9.72 11.54 -5.13
C VAL A 249 -8.80 12.75 -5.22
N ASN A 250 -8.45 13.31 -4.06
CA ASN A 250 -7.72 14.57 -3.95
C ASN A 250 -6.20 14.40 -3.90
N PHE A 251 -5.73 13.14 -3.85
CA PHE A 251 -4.32 12.82 -3.67
C PHE A 251 -3.86 11.82 -4.73
N ASP A 252 -2.61 11.96 -5.18
CA ASP A 252 -1.95 10.91 -5.94
C ASP A 252 -1.87 9.64 -5.08
N CYS A 253 -2.22 8.49 -5.64
CA CYS A 253 -2.36 7.24 -4.90
C CYS A 253 -1.02 6.49 -4.78
N GLY A 254 -0.80 5.82 -3.66
CA GLY A 254 0.38 4.98 -3.43
C GLY A 254 0.31 3.63 -4.15
N LEU A 255 -0.10 3.62 -5.43
CA LEU A 255 -0.35 2.42 -6.23
C LEU A 255 0.73 2.13 -7.29
N GLY A 256 1.85 2.87 -7.24
CA GLY A 256 2.96 2.68 -8.16
C GLY A 256 4.02 1.66 -7.71
N THR A 257 3.78 0.87 -6.66
CA THR A 257 4.79 -0.03 -6.08
C THR A 257 5.21 -1.19 -6.98
N GLY A 258 4.45 -1.52 -8.03
CA GLY A 258 4.87 -2.46 -9.08
C GLY A 258 6.19 -2.07 -9.75
N SER A 259 6.55 -0.78 -9.78
CA SER A 259 7.84 -0.30 -10.28
C SER A 259 9.05 -0.84 -9.49
N LEU A 260 8.84 -1.31 -8.25
CA LEU A 260 9.88 -1.92 -7.41
C LEU A 260 10.10 -3.41 -7.71
N LEU A 261 9.19 -4.06 -8.43
CA LEU A 261 9.29 -5.45 -8.84
C LEU A 261 10.16 -5.59 -10.09
N ALA A 262 11.01 -6.60 -10.14
CA ALA A 262 11.83 -6.94 -11.31
C ALA A 262 11.04 -7.74 -12.35
N ALA A 263 10.07 -8.53 -11.88
CA ALA A 263 9.10 -9.23 -12.72
C ALA A 263 7.72 -9.20 -12.04
N ASP A 264 6.66 -9.24 -12.83
CA ASP A 264 5.28 -9.24 -12.35
C ASP A 264 4.42 -10.08 -13.31
N VAL A 265 3.21 -10.42 -12.90
CA VAL A 265 2.24 -11.21 -13.67
C VAL A 265 1.57 -10.43 -14.80
N ALA A 266 1.66 -9.12 -14.80
CA ALA A 266 1.22 -8.22 -15.87
C ALA A 266 2.00 -6.91 -15.81
N GLN A 267 1.91 -6.13 -16.88
CA GLN A 267 2.48 -4.79 -16.94
C GLN A 267 1.38 -3.77 -16.67
N LEU A 268 1.59 -2.90 -15.68
CA LEU A 268 0.78 -1.72 -15.40
C LEU A 268 1.64 -0.48 -15.64
N PRO A 269 1.76 -0.01 -16.89
CA PRO A 269 2.66 1.09 -17.22
C PRO A 269 2.22 2.40 -16.55
N ILE A 270 3.20 3.13 -16.04
CA ILE A 270 3.00 4.50 -15.58
C ILE A 270 3.21 5.43 -16.78
N VAL A 271 2.18 6.17 -17.14
CA VAL A 271 2.21 7.17 -18.21
C VAL A 271 1.77 8.52 -17.66
N ASP A 272 2.61 9.52 -17.78
CA ASP A 272 2.35 10.87 -17.24
C ASP A 272 1.88 10.88 -15.78
N GLY A 273 2.54 10.04 -14.95
CA GLY A 273 2.24 9.93 -13.53
C GLY A 273 0.93 9.20 -13.20
N LYS A 274 0.34 8.48 -14.14
CA LYS A 274 -0.92 7.75 -13.98
C LYS A 274 -0.80 6.30 -14.42
N ILE A 275 -1.67 5.46 -13.87
CA ILE A 275 -1.89 4.08 -14.32
C ILE A 275 -3.33 3.98 -14.83
N GLU A 276 -3.52 3.45 -16.04
CA GLU A 276 -4.83 3.17 -16.60
C GLU A 276 -5.42 1.88 -16.00
N ILE A 277 -6.74 1.88 -15.79
CA ILE A 277 -7.47 0.71 -15.28
C ILE A 277 -7.94 -0.08 -16.51
N THR A 278 -7.12 -1.07 -16.89
CA THR A 278 -7.40 -1.94 -18.03
C THR A 278 -7.50 -3.39 -17.58
N GLU A 279 -8.42 -4.15 -18.18
CA GLU A 279 -8.53 -5.58 -17.95
C GLU A 279 -7.31 -6.31 -18.53
N PHE A 280 -6.85 -7.33 -17.82
CA PHE A 280 -5.77 -8.20 -18.29
C PHE A 280 -5.93 -9.63 -17.73
N GLU A 281 -5.31 -10.60 -18.41
CA GLU A 281 -5.09 -11.93 -17.86
C GLU A 281 -3.64 -12.02 -17.36
N PRO A 282 -3.41 -12.42 -16.10
CA PRO A 282 -2.07 -12.54 -15.56
C PRO A 282 -1.28 -13.65 -16.25
N GLN A 283 -0.02 -13.39 -16.54
CA GLN A 283 0.94 -14.37 -17.05
C GLN A 283 1.58 -15.10 -15.87
N LEU A 284 1.18 -16.35 -15.66
CA LEU A 284 1.50 -17.13 -14.47
C LEU A 284 2.68 -18.11 -14.67
N THR A 285 3.25 -18.18 -15.86
CA THR A 285 4.38 -19.05 -16.19
C THR A 285 5.70 -18.46 -15.67
N GLU A 286 6.61 -19.34 -15.22
CA GLU A 286 7.98 -19.03 -14.82
C GLU A 286 8.15 -18.34 -13.44
N LEU A 287 7.06 -17.99 -12.75
CA LEU A 287 7.10 -17.32 -11.44
C LEU A 287 6.55 -18.20 -10.31
N ASP A 288 6.14 -19.42 -10.60
CA ASP A 288 5.57 -20.33 -9.59
C ASP A 288 6.61 -20.67 -8.50
N VAL A 289 6.15 -20.74 -7.27
CA VAL A 289 6.97 -21.21 -6.14
C VAL A 289 7.15 -22.74 -6.18
N ALA A 290 8.13 -23.26 -5.43
CA ALA A 290 8.29 -24.71 -5.22
C ALA A 290 7.06 -25.34 -4.54
N SER A 291 6.87 -26.65 -4.72
CA SER A 291 5.66 -27.36 -4.26
C SER A 291 5.43 -27.28 -2.74
N ASP A 292 6.49 -27.35 -1.94
CA ASP A 292 6.41 -27.21 -0.48
C ASP A 292 5.93 -25.81 -0.08
N ARG A 293 6.37 -24.79 -0.80
CA ARG A 293 5.97 -23.42 -0.58
C ARG A 293 4.52 -23.17 -1.03
N PHE A 294 4.09 -23.80 -2.12
CA PHE A 294 2.70 -23.81 -2.55
C PHE A 294 1.78 -24.41 -1.47
N GLU A 295 2.12 -25.58 -0.94
CA GLU A 295 1.34 -26.23 0.12
C GLU A 295 1.29 -25.38 1.41
N TRP A 296 2.38 -24.67 1.75
CA TRP A 296 2.40 -23.75 2.88
C TRP A 296 1.35 -22.63 2.70
N TRP A 297 1.30 -21.99 1.53
CA TRP A 297 0.33 -20.94 1.22
C TRP A 297 -1.11 -21.46 1.20
N LYS A 298 -1.34 -22.62 0.59
CA LYS A 298 -2.64 -23.27 0.58
C LYS A 298 -3.15 -23.55 2.00
N ASN A 299 -2.30 -24.11 2.85
CA ASN A 299 -2.64 -24.34 4.25
C ASN A 299 -2.88 -23.04 5.02
N ARG A 300 -2.13 -21.99 4.75
CA ARG A 300 -2.35 -20.64 5.32
C ARG A 300 -3.73 -20.10 4.93
N ILE A 301 -4.09 -20.16 3.64
CA ILE A 301 -5.42 -19.76 3.17
C ILE A 301 -6.52 -20.52 3.90
N MET A 302 -6.38 -21.85 4.07
CA MET A 302 -7.39 -22.67 4.74
C MET A 302 -7.57 -22.26 6.20
N ARG A 303 -6.48 -22.11 6.97
CA ARG A 303 -6.55 -21.65 8.36
C ARG A 303 -7.12 -20.24 8.49
N THR A 304 -6.68 -19.33 7.62
CA THR A 304 -7.19 -17.95 7.59
C THR A 304 -8.69 -17.91 7.28
N ALA A 305 -9.17 -18.81 6.41
CA ALA A 305 -10.59 -18.90 6.05
C ALA A 305 -11.49 -19.36 7.22
N GLU A 306 -10.95 -20.11 8.17
CA GLU A 306 -11.68 -20.50 9.40
C GLU A 306 -12.01 -19.27 10.27
N LEU A 307 -11.18 -18.21 10.19
CA LEU A 307 -11.37 -16.96 10.93
C LEU A 307 -12.39 -16.00 10.30
N LEU A 308 -12.86 -16.30 9.09
CA LEU A 308 -13.87 -15.50 8.38
C LEU A 308 -15.30 -16.03 8.60
N GLN A 309 -15.45 -17.14 9.31
CA GLN A 309 -16.75 -17.74 9.66
C GLN A 309 -17.26 -17.14 10.95
#